data_b756e6ce37469618a57b37ee950d11a4
#
_entry.id   b756e6ce37469618a57b37ee950d11a4
#
_cell.length_a   1.000
_cell.length_b   1.000
_cell.length_c   1.000
_cell.angle_alpha   90.00
_cell.angle_beta   90.00
_cell.angle_gamma   90.00
#
_symmetry.space_group_name_H-M   'P 1'
#
loop_
_entity.id
_entity.type
_entity.pdbx_description
1 polymer ?
#
loop_
_entity_poly.entity_id
_entity_poly.type
_entity_poly.pdbx_seq_one_letter_code
_entity_poly.pdbx_strand_id
1 'polypeptide(L)'
;TAISAATAGTDYVAPGTATTFTAAQTFNGSSSVLAAVFANAAETTTIAATAATGTINYDVTTQSVIYYTSNASANWTVNFRASSGTSLDTAMATGQSVTVVFLVTQGTTAYYNNAITIDGTSVTPKYQGGTAPTAGNASSIDAYSYTIVKTGSAAFTVFASQTQFK
;
A
#
# COMPACT_ATOMS: atom_id res chain seq x y z
N THR A 1 31.54 -3.43 30.49
CA THR A 1 32.41 -3.61 29.32
C THR A 1 31.93 -2.64 28.27
N ALA A 2 32.73 -1.61 27.95
CA ALA A 2 32.40 -0.67 26.90
C ALA A 2 32.35 -1.41 25.56
N ILE A 3 31.30 -1.15 24.77
CA ILE A 3 31.22 -1.61 23.38
C ILE A 3 32.14 -0.69 22.56
N SER A 4 33.46 -0.91 22.69
CA SER A 4 34.48 -0.01 22.11
C SER A 4 34.66 -0.17 20.59
N ALA A 5 33.97 -1.15 19.98
CA ALA A 5 34.02 -1.40 18.54
C ALA A 5 32.69 -1.20 17.81
N ALA A 6 31.62 -0.91 18.55
CA ALA A 6 30.31 -0.70 17.94
C ALA A 6 30.23 0.69 17.28
N THR A 7 29.82 0.75 16.03
CA THR A 7 29.63 1.97 15.26
C THR A 7 28.14 2.29 15.18
N ALA A 8 27.75 3.50 15.60
CA ALA A 8 26.35 3.93 15.50
C ALA A 8 25.85 3.86 14.05
N GLY A 9 24.67 3.31 13.86
CA GLY A 9 24.07 3.09 12.53
C GLY A 9 24.54 1.81 11.83
N THR A 10 25.61 1.15 12.32
CA THR A 10 26.07 -0.15 11.81
C THR A 10 25.77 -1.26 12.81
N ASP A 11 26.12 -1.05 14.08
CA ASP A 11 25.99 -2.06 15.15
C ASP A 11 24.85 -1.74 16.13
N TYR A 12 24.51 -0.45 16.29
CA TYR A 12 23.41 0.00 17.15
C TYR A 12 22.90 1.38 16.73
N VAL A 13 21.68 1.71 17.12
CA VAL A 13 21.12 3.06 17.02
C VAL A 13 21.45 3.81 18.32
N ALA A 14 22.09 4.97 18.22
CA ALA A 14 22.44 5.78 19.38
C ALA A 14 21.16 6.30 20.05
N PRO A 15 20.98 6.13 21.38
CA PRO A 15 19.83 6.66 22.11
C PRO A 15 19.74 8.19 21.99
N GLY A 16 18.53 8.70 21.77
CA GLY A 16 18.27 10.16 21.74
C GLY A 16 18.68 10.85 20.43
N THR A 17 19.11 10.12 19.41
CA THR A 17 19.45 10.67 18.08
C THR A 17 18.48 10.17 17.04
N ALA A 18 17.94 11.07 16.19
CA ALA A 18 17.15 10.67 15.05
C ALA A 18 18.04 9.90 14.04
N THR A 19 17.62 8.71 13.65
CA THR A 19 18.36 7.85 12.73
C THR A 19 17.49 7.55 11.51
N THR A 20 18.05 7.80 10.31
CA THR A 20 17.40 7.44 9.05
C THR A 20 18.03 6.14 8.53
N PHE A 21 17.19 5.13 8.34
CA PHE A 21 17.60 3.89 7.69
C PHE A 21 17.31 4.00 6.20
N THR A 22 18.33 3.83 5.36
CA THR A 22 18.20 3.88 3.89
C THR A 22 18.05 2.49 3.26
N ALA A 23 18.11 1.44 4.07
CA ALA A 23 17.90 0.06 3.68
C ALA A 23 16.72 -0.54 4.47
N ALA A 24 16.15 -1.63 3.95
CA ALA A 24 15.09 -2.36 4.65
C ALA A 24 15.60 -2.86 6.02
N GLN A 25 14.80 -2.65 7.05
CA GLN A 25 15.05 -3.17 8.40
C GLN A 25 14.13 -4.35 8.66
N THR A 26 14.69 -5.46 9.09
CA THR A 26 13.93 -6.65 9.47
C THR A 26 13.87 -6.76 10.98
N PHE A 27 12.66 -6.72 11.52
CA PHE A 27 12.39 -6.92 12.93
C PHE A 27 11.76 -8.30 13.11
N ASN A 28 12.49 -9.21 13.75
CA ASN A 28 12.01 -10.55 14.04
C ASN A 28 11.61 -10.64 15.51
N GLY A 29 10.35 -10.98 15.77
CA GLY A 29 9.89 -11.37 17.09
C GLY A 29 10.31 -12.80 17.45
N SER A 30 9.84 -13.27 18.59
CA SER A 30 9.91 -14.67 18.98
C SER A 30 8.50 -15.22 19.16
N SER A 31 8.38 -16.50 19.51
CA SER A 31 7.08 -17.11 19.82
C SER A 31 6.36 -16.44 21.01
N SER A 32 7.07 -15.65 21.80
CA SER A 32 6.55 -15.01 23.04
C SER A 32 6.63 -13.48 23.00
N VAL A 33 7.28 -12.88 21.99
CA VAL A 33 7.55 -11.44 21.94
C VAL A 33 7.23 -10.89 20.55
N LEU A 34 6.49 -9.77 20.48
CA LEU A 34 6.25 -9.03 19.24
C LEU A 34 7.56 -8.44 18.71
N ALA A 35 7.72 -8.41 17.39
CA ALA A 35 8.92 -7.90 16.74
C ALA A 35 9.13 -6.40 16.97
N ALA A 36 8.07 -5.62 17.03
CA ALA A 36 8.11 -4.18 17.25
C ALA A 36 6.84 -3.69 17.94
N VAL A 37 6.96 -2.63 18.73
CA VAL A 37 5.85 -1.89 19.33
C VAL A 37 6.04 -0.42 19.00
N PHE A 38 5.09 0.17 18.28
CA PHE A 38 5.09 1.58 17.92
C PHE A 38 3.98 2.29 18.69
N ALA A 39 4.33 3.33 19.46
CA ALA A 39 3.32 4.17 20.09
C ALA A 39 2.55 5.00 19.05
N ASN A 40 3.25 5.42 17.99
CA ASN A 40 2.68 6.11 16.85
C ASN A 40 3.62 5.97 15.64
N ALA A 41 3.06 5.83 14.45
CA ALA A 41 3.80 5.81 13.20
C ALA A 41 3.07 6.66 12.15
N ALA A 42 3.82 7.51 11.43
CA ALA A 42 3.29 8.24 10.29
C ALA A 42 3.60 7.49 9.01
N GLU A 43 2.56 7.23 8.23
CA GLU A 43 2.68 6.62 6.92
C GLU A 43 2.76 7.70 5.83
N THR A 44 3.52 7.42 4.77
CA THR A 44 3.64 8.35 3.65
C THR A 44 2.39 8.31 2.80
N THR A 45 1.82 9.50 2.54
CA THR A 45 0.69 9.69 1.63
C THR A 45 1.13 10.47 0.39
N THR A 46 0.84 9.96 -0.79
CA THR A 46 0.97 10.70 -2.04
C THR A 46 -0.35 11.44 -2.33
N ILE A 47 -0.28 12.76 -2.45
CA ILE A 47 -1.42 13.60 -2.85
C ILE A 47 -1.36 13.83 -4.35
N ALA A 48 -2.35 13.32 -5.09
CA ALA A 48 -2.50 13.50 -6.52
C ALA A 48 -3.60 14.54 -6.82
N ALA A 49 -3.22 15.70 -7.37
CA ALA A 49 -4.15 16.78 -7.72
C ALA A 49 -4.80 16.58 -9.10
N THR A 50 -4.71 15.39 -9.67
CA THR A 50 -5.32 15.01 -10.96
C THR A 50 -6.53 14.11 -10.74
N ALA A 51 -7.35 13.93 -11.77
CA ALA A 51 -8.48 13.01 -11.71
C ALA A 51 -8.01 11.55 -11.79
N ALA A 52 -8.63 10.66 -11.01
CA ALA A 52 -8.43 9.22 -11.19
C ALA A 52 -9.06 8.77 -12.51
N THR A 53 -8.27 8.11 -13.37
CA THR A 53 -8.67 7.61 -14.69
C THR A 53 -7.62 6.66 -15.26
N GLY A 54 -8.00 5.82 -16.22
CA GLY A 54 -7.08 4.93 -16.94
C GLY A 54 -6.38 3.90 -16.04
N THR A 55 -5.11 3.64 -16.30
CA THR A 55 -4.28 2.77 -15.43
C THR A 55 -3.45 3.61 -14.49
N ILE A 56 -3.66 3.42 -13.21
CA ILE A 56 -2.94 4.09 -12.13
C ILE A 56 -1.93 3.11 -11.54
N ASN A 57 -0.64 3.43 -11.67
CA ASN A 57 0.42 2.65 -11.04
C ASN A 57 0.51 3.03 -9.55
N TYR A 58 0.36 2.03 -8.71
CA TYR A 58 0.54 2.14 -7.26
C TYR A 58 1.91 1.56 -6.88
N ASP A 59 2.87 2.45 -6.63
CA ASP A 59 4.24 2.09 -6.26
C ASP A 59 4.31 1.90 -4.73
N VAL A 60 4.16 0.66 -4.25
CA VAL A 60 4.01 0.35 -2.81
C VAL A 60 5.25 0.71 -1.97
N THR A 61 6.42 0.86 -2.59
CA THR A 61 7.64 1.29 -1.89
C THR A 61 7.71 2.80 -1.70
N THR A 62 6.83 3.56 -2.32
CA THR A 62 6.82 5.04 -2.25
C THR A 62 5.85 5.55 -1.19
N GLN A 63 4.70 4.92 -1.06
CA GLN A 63 3.63 5.33 -0.14
C GLN A 63 2.74 4.14 0.27
N SER A 64 2.11 4.25 1.43
CA SER A 64 1.04 3.35 1.88
C SER A 64 -0.35 3.89 1.53
N VAL A 65 -0.47 5.19 1.25
CA VAL A 65 -1.73 5.86 0.87
C VAL A 65 -1.52 6.70 -0.37
N ILE A 66 -2.45 6.60 -1.33
CA ILE A 66 -2.60 7.57 -2.43
C ILE A 66 -3.95 8.26 -2.28
N TYR A 67 -3.97 9.61 -2.40
CA TYR A 67 -5.19 10.38 -2.36
C TYR A 67 -5.33 11.25 -3.61
N TYR A 68 -6.30 10.93 -4.45
CA TYR A 68 -6.74 11.73 -5.60
C TYR A 68 -7.72 12.79 -5.12
N THR A 69 -7.28 14.05 -5.08
CA THR A 69 -8.06 15.19 -4.56
C THR A 69 -8.98 15.83 -5.59
N SER A 70 -8.78 15.57 -6.90
CA SER A 70 -9.71 15.98 -7.95
C SER A 70 -10.74 14.89 -8.23
N ASN A 71 -11.95 15.29 -8.67
CA ASN A 71 -13.01 14.37 -9.01
C ASN A 71 -12.54 13.34 -10.04
N ALA A 72 -12.80 12.07 -9.80
CA ALA A 72 -12.57 11.01 -10.78
C ALA A 72 -13.30 11.34 -12.11
N SER A 73 -12.68 11.02 -13.24
CA SER A 73 -13.23 11.34 -14.57
C SER A 73 -13.63 10.11 -15.39
N ALA A 74 -13.20 8.92 -14.99
CA ALA A 74 -13.58 7.63 -15.57
C ALA A 74 -13.31 6.51 -14.57
N ASN A 75 -13.83 5.31 -14.83
CA ASN A 75 -13.40 4.11 -14.13
C ASN A 75 -11.92 3.86 -14.39
N TRP A 76 -11.22 3.28 -13.42
CA TRP A 76 -9.77 3.09 -13.51
C TRP A 76 -9.33 1.68 -13.10
N THR A 77 -8.18 1.30 -13.60
CA THR A 77 -7.42 0.13 -13.15
C THR A 77 -6.36 0.57 -12.15
N VAL A 78 -6.21 -0.13 -11.04
CA VAL A 78 -5.04 0.03 -10.16
C VAL A 78 -4.04 -1.07 -10.49
N ASN A 79 -2.81 -0.68 -10.84
CA ASN A 79 -1.70 -1.60 -11.07
C ASN A 79 -0.71 -1.51 -9.91
N PHE A 80 -0.69 -2.53 -9.06
CA PHE A 80 0.25 -2.60 -7.94
C PHE A 80 1.60 -3.12 -8.41
N ARG A 81 2.66 -2.41 -8.05
CA ARG A 81 4.06 -2.79 -8.29
C ARG A 81 4.94 -2.24 -7.16
N ALA A 82 6.17 -2.72 -7.02
CA ALA A 82 7.08 -2.12 -6.04
C ALA A 82 7.46 -0.69 -6.44
N SER A 83 7.94 -0.50 -7.67
CA SER A 83 8.26 0.79 -8.27
C SER A 83 8.19 0.72 -9.80
N SER A 84 8.50 1.83 -10.49
CA SER A 84 8.55 1.85 -11.97
C SER A 84 9.57 0.87 -12.58
N GLY A 85 10.61 0.50 -11.83
CA GLY A 85 11.68 -0.40 -12.28
C GLY A 85 11.71 -1.74 -11.56
N THR A 86 10.80 -1.98 -10.61
CA THR A 86 10.83 -3.20 -9.77
C THR A 86 9.43 -3.76 -9.63
N SER A 87 9.29 -5.05 -9.92
CA SER A 87 8.03 -5.77 -9.75
C SER A 87 7.71 -5.99 -8.27
N LEU A 88 6.44 -6.09 -7.94
CA LEU A 88 6.00 -6.50 -6.60
C LEU A 88 6.44 -7.93 -6.29
N ASP A 89 6.48 -8.78 -7.33
CA ASP A 89 6.95 -10.16 -7.20
C ASP A 89 8.43 -10.21 -6.74
N THR A 90 9.27 -9.32 -7.25
CA THR A 90 10.68 -9.25 -6.83
C THR A 90 10.84 -8.68 -5.41
N ALA A 91 10.01 -7.68 -5.06
CA ALA A 91 10.16 -6.96 -3.79
C ALA A 91 9.61 -7.71 -2.57
N MET A 92 8.67 -8.64 -2.78
CA MET A 92 8.04 -9.41 -1.70
C MET A 92 8.50 -10.86 -1.73
N ALA A 93 8.73 -11.45 -0.55
CA ALA A 93 8.89 -12.89 -0.41
C ALA A 93 7.52 -13.59 -0.26
N THR A 94 7.43 -14.85 -0.66
CA THR A 94 6.24 -15.67 -0.40
C THR A 94 5.91 -15.69 1.10
N GLY A 95 4.64 -15.49 1.43
CA GLY A 95 4.16 -15.38 2.81
C GLY A 95 4.16 -13.95 3.37
N GLN A 96 4.69 -12.97 2.64
CA GLN A 96 4.58 -11.57 3.01
C GLN A 96 3.27 -10.95 2.52
N SER A 97 2.81 -9.92 3.22
CA SER A 97 1.67 -9.11 2.83
C SER A 97 1.96 -7.62 2.97
N VAL A 98 1.28 -6.81 2.16
CA VAL A 98 1.25 -5.35 2.28
C VAL A 98 -0.19 -4.87 2.24
N THR A 99 -0.51 -3.89 3.08
CA THR A 99 -1.82 -3.23 3.07
C THR A 99 -1.63 -1.79 2.63
N VAL A 100 -2.47 -1.34 1.70
CA VAL A 100 -2.42 0.01 1.11
C VAL A 100 -3.83 0.57 0.96
N VAL A 101 -3.92 1.90 0.91
CA VAL A 101 -5.19 2.62 0.77
C VAL A 101 -5.15 3.53 -0.45
N PHE A 102 -6.24 3.53 -1.21
CA PHE A 102 -6.47 4.42 -2.34
C PHE A 102 -7.70 5.28 -2.04
N LEU A 103 -7.50 6.58 -1.86
CA LEU A 103 -8.56 7.56 -1.63
C LEU A 103 -8.85 8.29 -2.93
N VAL A 104 -10.12 8.48 -3.25
CA VAL A 104 -10.53 9.18 -4.48
C VAL A 104 -11.73 10.08 -4.22
N THR A 105 -11.60 11.33 -4.64
CA THR A 105 -12.70 12.29 -4.63
C THR A 105 -13.65 12.03 -5.80
N GLN A 106 -14.94 12.01 -5.52
CA GLN A 106 -16.00 11.78 -6.50
C GLN A 106 -16.79 13.06 -6.75
N GLY A 107 -17.10 13.32 -8.03
CA GLY A 107 -18.03 14.35 -8.43
C GLY A 107 -19.50 13.88 -8.33
N THR A 108 -20.41 14.64 -8.95
CA THR A 108 -21.83 14.26 -9.09
C THR A 108 -22.00 12.98 -9.94
N THR A 109 -21.12 12.78 -10.93
CA THR A 109 -20.94 11.49 -11.61
C THR A 109 -19.82 10.76 -10.90
N ALA A 110 -20.10 9.58 -10.37
CA ALA A 110 -19.12 8.79 -9.63
C ALA A 110 -18.57 7.65 -10.48
N TYR A 111 -17.30 7.37 -10.30
CA TYR A 111 -16.56 6.31 -10.95
C TYR A 111 -15.94 5.38 -9.92
N TYR A 112 -15.44 4.23 -10.32
CA TYR A 112 -14.90 3.24 -9.38
C TYR A 112 -13.71 2.48 -9.96
N ASN A 113 -12.94 1.86 -9.06
CA ASN A 113 -11.90 0.93 -9.46
C ASN A 113 -12.56 -0.34 -10.02
N ASN A 114 -12.49 -0.54 -11.31
CA ASN A 114 -13.14 -1.65 -12.02
C ASN A 114 -12.20 -2.81 -12.36
N ALA A 115 -10.89 -2.62 -12.20
CA ALA A 115 -9.89 -3.67 -12.46
C ALA A 115 -8.67 -3.48 -11.58
N ILE A 116 -8.02 -4.61 -11.26
CA ILE A 116 -6.78 -4.65 -10.51
C ILE A 116 -5.78 -5.50 -11.28
N THR A 117 -4.55 -4.99 -11.37
CA THR A 117 -3.40 -5.73 -11.87
C THR A 117 -2.27 -5.72 -10.84
N ILE A 118 -1.43 -6.73 -10.85
CA ILE A 118 -0.15 -6.77 -10.15
C ILE A 118 0.92 -7.00 -11.18
N ASP A 119 1.89 -6.10 -11.24
CA ASP A 119 2.97 -6.12 -12.24
C ASP A 119 2.44 -6.24 -13.68
N GLY A 120 1.28 -5.60 -13.97
CA GLY A 120 0.57 -5.65 -15.25
C GLY A 120 -0.30 -6.88 -15.47
N THR A 121 -0.25 -7.89 -14.61
CA THR A 121 -1.05 -9.11 -14.72
C THR A 121 -2.38 -8.95 -13.95
N SER A 122 -3.50 -9.27 -14.60
CA SER A 122 -4.83 -9.15 -14.00
C SER A 122 -5.00 -10.09 -12.81
N VAL A 123 -5.58 -9.57 -11.73
CA VAL A 123 -5.92 -10.32 -10.52
C VAL A 123 -7.39 -10.07 -10.19
N THR A 124 -8.10 -11.14 -9.82
CA THR A 124 -9.47 -11.03 -9.31
C THR A 124 -9.45 -10.93 -7.78
N PRO A 125 -9.77 -9.75 -7.21
CA PRO A 125 -9.78 -9.59 -5.76
C PRO A 125 -10.91 -10.37 -5.09
N LYS A 126 -10.69 -10.70 -3.82
CA LYS A 126 -11.74 -11.13 -2.89
C LYS A 126 -12.28 -9.90 -2.19
N TYR A 127 -13.50 -9.50 -2.52
CA TYR A 127 -14.13 -8.32 -1.95
C TYR A 127 -14.82 -8.64 -0.62
N GLN A 128 -14.81 -7.65 0.28
CA GLN A 128 -15.59 -7.70 1.51
C GLN A 128 -17.08 -7.90 1.16
N GLY A 129 -17.73 -8.84 1.84
CA GLY A 129 -19.12 -9.21 1.54
C GLY A 129 -19.30 -10.05 0.26
N GLY A 130 -18.21 -10.40 -0.44
CA GLY A 130 -18.24 -11.29 -1.60
C GLY A 130 -18.67 -10.63 -2.92
N THR A 131 -18.97 -9.33 -2.94
CA THR A 131 -19.45 -8.63 -4.14
C THR A 131 -18.50 -7.49 -4.50
N ALA A 132 -18.04 -7.46 -5.75
CA ALA A 132 -17.24 -6.37 -6.29
C ALA A 132 -18.07 -5.06 -6.36
N PRO A 133 -17.47 -3.89 -6.13
CA PRO A 133 -18.09 -2.61 -6.40
C PRO A 133 -18.51 -2.51 -7.87
N THR A 134 -19.69 -1.94 -8.13
CA THR A 134 -20.21 -1.69 -9.47
C THR A 134 -20.37 -0.19 -9.76
N ALA A 135 -20.14 0.65 -8.76
CA ALA A 135 -20.22 2.11 -8.84
C ALA A 135 -19.36 2.76 -7.76
N GLY A 136 -18.99 4.01 -7.97
CA GLY A 136 -18.51 4.91 -6.92
C GLY A 136 -19.68 5.60 -6.20
N ASN A 137 -19.36 6.39 -5.16
CA ASN A 137 -20.33 7.12 -4.37
C ASN A 137 -20.28 8.61 -4.71
N ALA A 138 -21.35 9.15 -5.32
CA ALA A 138 -21.39 10.52 -5.81
C ALA A 138 -21.20 11.55 -4.67
N SER A 139 -20.46 12.63 -4.99
CA SER A 139 -20.20 13.77 -4.10
C SER A 139 -19.64 13.36 -2.74
N SER A 140 -18.70 12.43 -2.75
CA SER A 140 -18.05 11.87 -1.56
C SER A 140 -16.57 11.56 -1.81
N ILE A 141 -15.91 11.00 -0.84
CA ILE A 141 -14.60 10.37 -0.99
C ILE A 141 -14.79 8.88 -0.84
N ASP A 142 -14.38 8.11 -1.85
CA ASP A 142 -14.30 6.67 -1.74
C ASP A 142 -12.91 6.25 -1.27
N ALA A 143 -12.86 5.37 -0.27
CA ALA A 143 -11.65 4.72 0.18
C ALA A 143 -11.67 3.26 -0.26
N TYR A 144 -10.65 2.87 -1.00
CA TYR A 144 -10.38 1.48 -1.34
C TYR A 144 -9.22 0.99 -0.48
N SER A 145 -9.44 -0.06 0.29
CA SER A 145 -8.40 -0.74 1.05
C SER A 145 -8.05 -2.05 0.35
N TYR A 146 -6.74 -2.29 0.19
CA TYR A 146 -6.23 -3.51 -0.45
C TYR A 146 -5.20 -4.16 0.45
N THR A 147 -5.41 -5.44 0.79
CA THR A 147 -4.37 -6.28 1.40
C THR A 147 -3.92 -7.28 0.36
N ILE A 148 -2.66 -7.20 -0.02
CA ILE A 148 -2.03 -8.02 -1.05
C ILE A 148 -1.12 -9.02 -0.36
N VAL A 149 -1.38 -10.32 -0.54
CA VAL A 149 -0.61 -11.41 0.04
C VAL A 149 0.11 -12.13 -1.09
N LYS A 150 1.43 -12.24 -1.03
CA LYS A 150 2.19 -13.06 -1.96
C LYS A 150 2.11 -14.52 -1.55
N THR A 151 1.49 -15.37 -2.38
CA THR A 151 1.24 -16.78 -2.10
C THR A 151 2.20 -17.72 -2.80
N GLY A 152 2.98 -17.22 -3.77
CA GLY A 152 3.98 -17.98 -4.53
C GLY A 152 4.71 -17.09 -5.52
N SER A 153 5.53 -17.67 -6.41
CA SER A 153 6.18 -16.95 -7.49
C SER A 153 5.13 -16.40 -8.45
N ALA A 154 5.13 -15.08 -8.67
CA ALA A 154 4.14 -14.33 -9.44
C ALA A 154 2.67 -14.64 -9.06
N ALA A 155 2.44 -15.14 -7.85
CA ALA A 155 1.12 -15.53 -7.36
C ALA A 155 0.71 -14.69 -6.15
N PHE A 156 -0.47 -14.05 -6.26
CA PHE A 156 -0.98 -13.13 -5.25
C PHE A 156 -2.46 -13.37 -4.97
N THR A 157 -2.85 -13.17 -3.71
CA THR A 157 -4.24 -13.03 -3.31
C THR A 157 -4.47 -11.61 -2.84
N VAL A 158 -5.49 -10.94 -3.40
CA VAL A 158 -5.86 -9.57 -3.04
C VAL A 158 -7.20 -9.59 -2.32
N PHE A 159 -7.25 -9.00 -1.13
CA PHE A 159 -8.48 -8.69 -0.42
C PHE A 159 -8.76 -7.21 -0.59
N ALA A 160 -9.99 -6.85 -0.96
CA ALA A 160 -10.36 -5.49 -1.26
C ALA A 160 -11.69 -5.08 -0.62
N SER A 161 -11.80 -3.81 -0.28
CA SER A 161 -13.05 -3.19 0.15
C SER A 161 -13.18 -1.79 -0.40
N GLN A 162 -14.42 -1.29 -0.54
CA GLN A 162 -14.74 0.10 -0.83
C GLN A 162 -15.59 0.65 0.32
N THR A 163 -15.22 1.83 0.82
CA THR A 163 -15.93 2.52 1.88
C THR A 163 -16.18 3.97 1.46
N GLN A 164 -17.38 4.49 1.71
CA GLN A 164 -17.74 5.87 1.44
C GLN A 164 -17.48 6.77 2.64
N PHE A 165 -16.89 7.94 2.39
CA PHE A 165 -16.79 9.06 3.35
C PHE A 165 -17.49 10.30 2.77
N LYS A 166 -18.44 10.86 3.55
CA LYS A 166 -19.25 12.00 3.13
C LYS A 166 -19.48 12.98 4.28
#